data_28e853d97a164f71360fd114c9528f6c
#
_entry.id   28e853d97a164f71360fd114c9528f6c
#
_cell.length_a   1.000
_cell.length_b   1.000
_cell.length_c   1.000
_cell.angle_alpha   90.00
_cell.angle_beta   90.00
_cell.angle_gamma   90.00
#
_symmetry.space_group_name_H-M   'P 1'
#
loop_
_entity.id
_entity.type
_entity.pdbx_description
1 polymer ?
#
loop_
_entity_poly.entity_id
_entity_poly.type
_entity_poly.pdbx_seq_one_letter_code
_entity_poly.pdbx_strand_id
1 'polypeptide(L)'
;MSDLIQPTIDLLEQGIPITQDLYLAINKGRYIQNDPESNKIYKENLSLEGKLKIADLVKTLKIIQVSGRDGFYKGEIADLIHEQMIINDGLIRKEDLASYEVNLYQPIRTSYRGNKVFAMGAPSGGGIVVLTALNAVSYTHLRAHETKAN
;
A
#
# COMPACT_ATOMS: atom_id res chain seq x y z
N MET A 1 15.58 -7.51 -6.24
CA MET A 1 14.93 -6.20 -5.97
C MET A 1 15.09 -5.28 -7.20
N SER A 2 16.28 -5.12 -7.75
CA SER A 2 16.54 -4.27 -8.93
C SER A 2 15.57 -4.55 -10.08
N ASP A 3 15.48 -5.78 -10.54
CA ASP A 3 14.63 -6.18 -11.67
C ASP A 3 13.13 -5.98 -11.44
N LEU A 4 12.70 -5.97 -10.17
CA LEU A 4 11.29 -5.75 -9.79
C LEU A 4 10.91 -4.27 -9.81
N ILE A 5 11.87 -3.37 -9.54
CA ILE A 5 11.64 -1.93 -9.51
C ILE A 5 11.79 -1.30 -10.88
N GLN A 6 12.68 -1.85 -11.73
CA GLN A 6 13.01 -1.27 -13.05
C GLN A 6 11.78 -0.98 -13.92
N PRO A 7 10.80 -1.89 -14.09
CA PRO A 7 9.63 -1.60 -14.92
C PRO A 7 8.82 -0.38 -14.45
N THR A 8 8.78 -0.15 -13.13
CA THR A 8 8.10 1.03 -12.56
C THR A 8 8.87 2.31 -12.85
N ILE A 9 10.20 2.27 -12.77
CA ILE A 9 11.06 3.40 -13.14
C ILE A 9 10.86 3.75 -14.62
N ASP A 10 10.92 2.76 -15.50
CA ASP A 10 10.75 2.94 -16.95
C ASP A 10 9.38 3.57 -17.28
N LEU A 11 8.33 3.08 -16.64
CA LEU A 11 6.96 3.63 -16.81
C LEU A 11 6.86 5.09 -16.35
N LEU A 12 7.44 5.42 -15.21
CA LEU A 12 7.44 6.79 -14.67
C LEU A 12 8.26 7.75 -15.53
N GLU A 13 9.39 7.31 -16.08
CA GLU A 13 10.22 8.11 -16.99
C GLU A 13 9.53 8.36 -18.33
N GLN A 14 8.85 7.34 -18.88
CA GLN A 14 8.04 7.47 -20.10
C GLN A 14 6.78 8.32 -19.86
N GLY A 15 6.32 8.39 -18.64
CA GLY A 15 5.08 9.01 -18.19
C GLY A 15 3.88 8.07 -18.28
N ILE A 16 3.11 8.02 -17.21
CA ILE A 16 1.90 7.20 -17.09
C ILE A 16 0.78 7.84 -17.91
N PRO A 17 0.16 7.12 -18.87
CA PRO A 17 -0.99 7.64 -19.62
C PRO A 17 -2.14 8.03 -18.68
N ILE A 18 -2.68 9.23 -18.86
CA ILE A 18 -3.80 9.70 -18.05
C ILE A 18 -5.10 9.18 -18.66
N THR A 19 -5.65 8.14 -18.04
CA THR A 19 -6.98 7.61 -18.38
C THR A 19 -8.09 8.54 -17.87
N GLN A 20 -9.30 8.38 -18.39
CA GLN A 20 -10.45 9.14 -17.92
C GLN A 20 -10.71 8.95 -16.42
N ASP A 21 -10.56 7.73 -15.89
CA ASP A 21 -10.74 7.44 -14.48
C ASP A 21 -9.69 8.14 -13.62
N LEU A 22 -8.42 8.09 -14.03
CA LEU A 22 -7.33 8.79 -13.34
C LEU A 22 -7.55 10.31 -13.35
N TYR A 23 -7.94 10.87 -14.50
CA TYR A 23 -8.27 12.29 -14.65
C TYR A 23 -9.39 12.71 -13.69
N LEU A 24 -10.48 11.94 -13.63
CA LEU A 24 -11.61 12.21 -12.74
C LEU A 24 -11.22 12.06 -11.26
N ALA A 25 -10.42 11.04 -10.91
CA ALA A 25 -9.97 10.82 -9.55
C ALA A 25 -9.10 11.99 -9.04
N ILE A 26 -8.16 12.48 -9.85
CA ILE A 26 -7.31 13.62 -9.51
C ILE A 26 -8.15 14.90 -9.37
N ASN A 27 -9.07 15.16 -10.31
CA ASN A 27 -9.91 16.36 -10.27
C ASN A 27 -10.93 16.38 -9.12
N LYS A 28 -11.43 15.22 -8.70
CA LYS A 28 -12.37 15.10 -7.57
C LYS A 28 -11.66 14.96 -6.21
N GLY A 29 -10.37 14.72 -6.20
CA GLY A 29 -9.58 14.51 -4.99
C GLY A 29 -9.44 15.77 -4.15
N ARG A 30 -10.26 15.95 -3.11
CA ARG A 30 -10.21 17.14 -2.23
C ARG A 30 -8.83 17.35 -1.61
N TYR A 31 -8.15 16.28 -1.24
CA TYR A 31 -6.81 16.35 -0.66
C TYR A 31 -5.79 16.88 -1.67
N ILE A 32 -5.85 16.43 -2.91
CA ILE A 32 -4.97 16.91 -3.99
C ILE A 32 -5.20 18.41 -4.25
N GLN A 33 -6.46 18.88 -4.19
CA GLN A 33 -6.80 20.28 -4.43
C GLN A 33 -6.32 21.20 -3.30
N ASN A 34 -6.34 20.73 -2.07
CA ASN A 34 -6.05 21.53 -0.88
C ASN A 34 -4.58 21.48 -0.44
N ASP A 35 -3.79 20.54 -0.96
CA ASP A 35 -2.37 20.42 -0.67
C ASP A 35 -1.54 20.95 -1.84
N PRO A 36 -0.72 22.03 -1.64
CA PRO A 36 0.04 22.67 -2.71
C PRO A 36 0.99 21.72 -3.44
N GLU A 37 1.68 20.86 -2.72
CA GLU A 37 2.64 19.91 -3.33
C GLU A 37 1.93 18.83 -4.15
N SER A 38 0.84 18.27 -3.62
CA SER A 38 0.02 17.32 -4.38
C SER A 38 -0.59 17.97 -5.63
N ASN A 39 -1.02 19.22 -5.53
CA ASN A 39 -1.57 19.97 -6.66
C ASN A 39 -0.51 20.14 -7.76
N LYS A 40 0.69 20.55 -7.40
CA LYS A 40 1.83 20.70 -8.31
C LYS A 40 2.19 19.38 -9.01
N ILE A 41 2.26 18.28 -8.27
CA ILE A 41 2.63 16.97 -8.81
C ILE A 41 1.56 16.42 -9.75
N TYR A 42 0.29 16.48 -9.35
CA TYR A 42 -0.78 15.74 -10.00
C TYR A 42 -1.66 16.59 -10.91
N LYS A 43 -1.76 17.89 -10.68
CA LYS A 43 -2.78 18.73 -11.34
C LYS A 43 -2.24 19.75 -12.33
N GLU A 44 -1.04 20.29 -12.12
CA GLU A 44 -0.51 21.37 -12.99
C GLU A 44 -0.49 21.03 -14.49
N ASN A 45 -0.20 19.77 -14.83
CA ASN A 45 -0.16 19.30 -16.21
C ASN A 45 -1.21 18.22 -16.50
N LEU A 46 -2.30 18.20 -15.74
CA LEU A 46 -3.35 17.20 -15.89
C LEU A 46 -4.18 17.48 -17.15
N SER A 47 -4.10 16.59 -18.12
CA SER A 47 -4.94 16.62 -19.32
C SER A 47 -5.34 15.22 -19.72
N LEU A 48 -6.57 15.05 -20.24
CA LEU A 48 -6.94 13.82 -20.93
C LEU A 48 -5.98 13.58 -22.09
N GLU A 49 -5.55 12.32 -22.29
CA GLU A 49 -4.52 11.92 -23.27
C GLU A 49 -3.10 12.40 -22.97
N GLY A 50 -2.90 13.13 -21.87
CA GLY A 50 -1.59 13.51 -21.37
C GLY A 50 -0.86 12.37 -20.67
N LYS A 51 0.31 12.70 -20.13
CA LYS A 51 1.13 11.77 -19.34
C LYS A 51 1.50 12.36 -17.99
N LEU A 52 1.26 11.61 -16.93
CA LEU A 52 1.71 11.95 -15.59
C LEU A 52 3.18 11.52 -15.43
N LYS A 53 4.04 12.47 -15.06
CA LYS A 53 5.45 12.23 -14.73
C LYS A 53 5.73 12.66 -13.31
N ILE A 54 6.38 11.80 -12.53
CA ILE A 54 6.72 12.06 -11.13
C ILE A 54 8.24 11.85 -10.97
N ALA A 55 9.03 12.88 -11.34
CA ALA A 55 10.48 12.79 -11.41
C ALA A 55 11.14 12.46 -10.07
N ASP A 56 10.60 12.99 -8.96
CA ASP A 56 11.18 12.74 -7.63
C ASP A 56 10.90 11.32 -7.13
N LEU A 57 9.76 10.72 -7.52
CA LEU A 57 9.53 9.30 -7.26
C LEU A 57 10.52 8.42 -8.03
N VAL A 58 10.87 8.78 -9.26
CA VAL A 58 11.91 8.09 -10.04
C VAL A 58 13.26 8.11 -9.32
N LYS A 59 13.67 9.26 -8.79
CA LYS A 59 14.92 9.39 -8.02
C LYS A 59 14.88 8.48 -6.77
N THR A 60 13.80 8.56 -6.00
CA THR A 60 13.58 7.72 -4.83
C THR A 60 13.68 6.23 -5.15
N LEU A 61 12.99 5.78 -6.20
CA LEU A 61 13.03 4.38 -6.62
C LEU A 61 14.42 3.94 -7.09
N LYS A 62 15.20 4.80 -7.77
CA LYS A 62 16.58 4.51 -8.14
C LYS A 62 17.50 4.36 -6.92
N ILE A 63 17.33 5.19 -5.90
CA ILE A 63 18.07 5.05 -4.63
C ILE A 63 17.74 3.71 -3.98
N ILE A 64 16.46 3.36 -3.87
CA ILE A 64 16.02 2.08 -3.30
C ILE A 64 16.51 0.90 -4.15
N GLN A 65 16.52 1.03 -5.48
CA GLN A 65 17.00 -0.01 -6.40
C GLN A 65 18.46 -0.38 -6.15
N VAL A 66 19.29 0.63 -5.89
CA VAL A 66 20.73 0.47 -5.66
C VAL A 66 21.04 0.05 -4.22
N SER A 67 20.42 0.72 -3.25
CA SER A 67 20.76 0.60 -1.82
C SER A 67 19.81 -0.28 -1.03
N GLY A 68 18.75 -0.80 -1.66
CA GLY A 68 17.76 -1.65 -0.99
C GLY A 68 17.07 -0.95 0.19
N ARG A 69 16.91 -1.67 1.29
CA ARG A 69 16.30 -1.17 2.53
C ARG A 69 16.96 0.12 3.03
N ASP A 70 18.27 0.14 3.05
CA ASP A 70 19.02 1.28 3.58
C ASP A 70 18.83 2.54 2.73
N GLY A 71 18.56 2.40 1.44
CA GLY A 71 18.23 3.52 0.57
C GLY A 71 16.96 4.28 0.96
N PHE A 72 16.03 3.64 1.67
CA PHE A 72 14.81 4.29 2.17
C PHE A 72 14.93 4.70 3.64
N TYR A 73 15.42 3.80 4.50
CA TYR A 73 15.40 4.00 5.94
C TYR A 73 16.62 4.76 6.48
N LYS A 74 17.63 5.01 5.63
CA LYS A 74 18.84 5.76 5.97
C LYS A 74 19.21 6.71 4.83
N GLY A 75 20.11 7.67 5.11
CA GLY A 75 20.61 8.61 4.12
C GLY A 75 19.57 9.60 3.62
N GLU A 76 19.70 10.03 2.37
CA GLU A 76 18.97 11.16 1.77
C GLU A 76 17.44 11.08 1.95
N ILE A 77 16.83 9.92 1.66
CA ILE A 77 15.36 9.78 1.78
C ILE A 77 14.91 9.89 3.24
N ALA A 78 15.62 9.25 4.17
CA ALA A 78 15.32 9.35 5.59
C ALA A 78 15.52 10.78 6.12
N ASP A 79 16.50 11.50 5.58
CA ASP A 79 16.77 12.90 5.92
C ASP A 79 15.62 13.80 5.48
N LEU A 80 15.16 13.65 4.24
CA LEU A 80 14.02 14.40 3.69
C LEU A 80 12.71 14.11 4.48
N ILE A 81 12.45 12.85 4.83
CA ILE A 81 11.29 12.48 5.65
C ILE A 81 11.38 13.16 7.01
N HIS A 82 12.54 13.10 7.67
CA HIS A 82 12.76 13.73 8.97
C HIS A 82 12.55 15.24 8.93
N GLU A 83 13.12 15.91 7.94
CA GLU A 83 12.95 17.36 7.74
C GLU A 83 11.47 17.74 7.57
N GLN A 84 10.73 17.02 6.74
CA GLN A 84 9.29 17.24 6.57
C GLN A 84 8.50 16.98 7.86
N MET A 85 8.89 15.98 8.64
CA MET A 85 8.28 15.73 9.95
C MET A 85 8.53 16.88 10.94
N ILE A 86 9.73 17.47 10.92
CA ILE A 86 10.01 18.64 11.79
C ILE A 86 9.20 19.85 11.34
N ILE A 87 9.16 20.15 10.05
CA ILE A 87 8.42 21.31 9.50
C ILE A 87 6.91 21.23 9.80
N ASN A 88 6.34 20.03 9.80
CA ASN A 88 4.90 19.82 9.95
C ASN A 88 4.50 19.27 11.34
N ASP A 89 5.32 19.40 12.36
CA ASP A 89 5.09 18.88 13.72
C ASP A 89 4.75 17.37 13.75
N GLY A 90 5.30 16.61 12.79
CA GLY A 90 5.14 15.16 12.72
C GLY A 90 5.98 14.43 13.75
N LEU A 91 5.68 13.15 13.98
CA LEU A 91 6.28 12.37 15.06
C LEU A 91 7.49 11.54 14.64
N ILE A 92 7.61 11.16 13.38
CA ILE A 92 8.67 10.26 12.89
C ILE A 92 10.03 10.96 12.94
N ARG A 93 11.03 10.25 13.47
CA ARG A 93 12.43 10.71 13.58
C ARG A 93 13.35 9.75 12.80
N LYS A 94 14.58 10.18 12.54
CA LYS A 94 15.59 9.34 11.84
C LYS A 94 15.85 8.02 12.56
N GLU A 95 15.85 8.06 13.89
CA GLU A 95 16.06 6.90 14.75
C GLU A 95 14.93 5.86 14.55
N ASP A 96 13.69 6.33 14.41
CA ASP A 96 12.53 5.47 14.15
C ASP A 96 12.66 4.77 12.80
N LEU A 97 13.07 5.52 11.76
CA LEU A 97 13.32 4.96 10.43
C LEU A 97 14.46 3.95 10.45
N ALA A 98 15.60 4.30 11.05
CA ALA A 98 16.78 3.44 11.08
C ALA A 98 16.56 2.14 11.86
N SER A 99 15.76 2.20 12.94
CA SER A 99 15.43 1.07 13.81
C SER A 99 14.21 0.26 13.35
N TYR A 100 13.51 0.70 12.31
CA TYR A 100 12.32 -0.02 11.83
C TYR A 100 12.67 -1.43 11.38
N GLU A 101 11.94 -2.41 11.88
CA GLU A 101 12.05 -3.82 11.51
C GLU A 101 10.69 -4.39 11.11
N VAL A 102 10.70 -5.33 10.18
CA VAL A 102 9.49 -6.02 9.71
C VAL A 102 9.11 -7.10 10.72
N ASN A 103 7.88 -7.07 11.19
CA ASN A 103 7.35 -8.14 12.03
C ASN A 103 6.79 -9.29 11.17
N LEU A 104 7.21 -10.51 11.47
CA LEU A 104 6.68 -11.72 10.84
C LEU A 104 5.62 -12.36 11.73
N TYR A 105 4.41 -12.45 11.22
CA TYR A 105 3.28 -13.05 11.93
C TYR A 105 2.86 -14.36 11.27
N GLN A 106 2.44 -15.33 12.09
CA GLN A 106 1.79 -16.53 11.57
C GLN A 106 0.36 -16.17 11.09
N PRO A 107 -0.06 -16.69 9.94
CA PRO A 107 -1.43 -16.47 9.48
C PRO A 107 -2.42 -17.16 10.43
N ILE A 108 -3.58 -16.53 10.63
CA ILE A 108 -4.72 -17.19 11.25
C ILE A 108 -5.33 -18.19 10.27
N ARG A 109 -5.87 -19.29 10.78
CA ARG A 109 -6.33 -20.40 9.94
C ARG A 109 -7.61 -21.03 10.43
N THR A 110 -8.39 -21.56 9.49
CA THR A 110 -9.53 -22.44 9.72
C THR A 110 -9.62 -23.50 8.64
N SER A 111 -10.63 -24.37 8.70
CA SER A 111 -10.99 -25.26 7.60
C SER A 111 -12.44 -24.99 7.18
N TYR A 112 -12.72 -25.01 5.88
CA TYR A 112 -14.05 -24.87 5.33
C TYR A 112 -14.26 -25.85 4.18
N ARG A 113 -15.27 -26.71 4.29
CA ARG A 113 -15.60 -27.74 3.30
C ARG A 113 -14.38 -28.59 2.88
N GLY A 114 -13.56 -29.00 3.86
CA GLY A 114 -12.36 -29.79 3.63
C GLY A 114 -11.12 -29.02 3.17
N ASN A 115 -11.25 -27.73 2.88
CA ASN A 115 -10.13 -26.88 2.46
C ASN A 115 -9.56 -26.12 3.63
N LYS A 116 -8.21 -26.01 3.70
CA LYS A 116 -7.53 -25.15 4.64
C LYS A 116 -7.61 -23.69 4.17
N VAL A 117 -8.06 -22.79 5.04
CA VAL A 117 -8.17 -21.35 4.75
C VAL A 117 -7.20 -20.63 5.64
N PHE A 118 -6.35 -19.81 5.06
CA PHE A 118 -5.39 -18.94 5.73
C PHE A 118 -5.76 -17.50 5.49
N ALA A 119 -5.67 -16.67 6.52
CA ALA A 119 -5.93 -15.24 6.40
C ALA A 119 -4.96 -14.45 7.26
N MET A 120 -4.82 -13.16 6.95
CA MET A 120 -4.04 -12.24 7.77
C MET A 120 -4.75 -11.99 9.10
N GLY A 121 -4.02 -12.16 10.22
CA GLY A 121 -4.49 -11.81 11.55
C GLY A 121 -4.35 -10.31 11.85
N ALA A 122 -4.36 -9.94 13.13
CA ALA A 122 -4.11 -8.56 13.53
C ALA A 122 -2.79 -8.03 12.93
N PRO A 123 -2.76 -6.75 12.47
CA PRO A 123 -3.79 -5.72 12.65
C PRO A 123 -4.92 -5.73 11.61
N SER A 124 -4.97 -6.70 10.68
CA SER A 124 -6.03 -6.79 9.69
C SER A 124 -7.30 -7.43 10.29
N GLY A 125 -8.37 -6.66 10.42
CA GLY A 125 -9.67 -7.17 10.85
C GLY A 125 -10.37 -8.07 9.82
N GLY A 126 -10.09 -7.88 8.53
CA GLY A 126 -10.76 -8.61 7.44
C GLY A 126 -10.62 -10.12 7.51
N GLY A 127 -9.40 -10.60 7.79
CA GLY A 127 -9.14 -12.02 7.95
C GLY A 127 -9.92 -12.65 9.09
N ILE A 128 -10.01 -11.97 10.24
CA ILE A 128 -10.78 -12.43 11.39
C ILE A 128 -12.26 -12.54 11.02
N VAL A 129 -12.83 -11.52 10.39
CA VAL A 129 -14.23 -11.52 9.97
C VAL A 129 -14.55 -12.66 9.02
N VAL A 130 -13.72 -12.86 7.98
CA VAL A 130 -13.90 -13.94 7.00
C VAL A 130 -13.85 -15.31 7.67
N LEU A 131 -12.85 -15.59 8.51
CA LEU A 131 -12.73 -16.89 9.16
C LEU A 131 -13.86 -17.13 10.16
N THR A 132 -14.32 -16.11 10.88
CA THR A 132 -15.48 -16.21 11.78
C THR A 132 -16.75 -16.51 11.00
N ALA A 133 -17.00 -15.84 9.88
CA ALA A 133 -18.14 -16.12 9.02
C ALA A 133 -18.13 -17.55 8.46
N LEU A 134 -16.98 -18.02 7.98
CA LEU A 134 -16.83 -19.39 7.48
C LEU A 134 -17.07 -20.45 8.56
N ASN A 135 -16.60 -20.20 9.78
CA ASN A 135 -16.85 -21.08 10.92
C ASN A 135 -18.35 -21.11 11.30
N ALA A 136 -19.02 -19.96 11.33
CA ALA A 136 -20.45 -19.87 11.62
C ALA A 136 -21.30 -20.62 10.58
N VAL A 137 -21.01 -20.46 9.29
CA VAL A 137 -21.69 -21.18 8.20
C VAL A 137 -21.44 -22.68 8.29
N SER A 138 -20.21 -23.10 8.60
CA SER A 138 -19.89 -24.54 8.78
C SER A 138 -20.71 -25.15 9.93
N TYR A 139 -20.86 -24.43 11.05
CA TYR A 139 -21.63 -24.91 12.19
C TYR A 139 -23.14 -25.03 11.86
N THR A 140 -23.70 -24.07 11.15
CA THR A 140 -25.13 -24.10 10.76
C THR A 140 -25.43 -25.22 9.77
N HIS A 141 -24.51 -25.55 8.85
CA HIS A 141 -24.69 -26.66 7.92
C HIS A 141 -24.61 -28.03 8.62
N LEU A 142 -23.70 -28.23 9.57
CA LEU A 142 -23.61 -29.46 10.35
C LEU A 142 -24.93 -29.73 11.12
N ARG A 143 -25.47 -28.73 11.83
CA ARG A 143 -26.73 -28.85 12.54
C ARG A 143 -27.93 -29.15 11.63
N ALA A 144 -27.99 -28.53 10.42
CA ALA A 144 -29.07 -28.79 9.48
C ALA A 144 -29.07 -30.23 8.93
N HIS A 145 -27.94 -30.93 8.93
CA HIS A 145 -27.84 -32.36 8.58
C HIS A 145 -28.22 -33.26 9.74
N GLU A 146 -27.89 -32.91 10.99
CA GLU A 146 -28.26 -33.68 12.20
C GLU A 146 -29.78 -33.65 12.45
N THR A 147 -30.46 -32.52 12.17
CA THR A 147 -31.90 -32.39 12.35
C THR A 147 -32.74 -33.05 11.28
N LYS A 148 -32.16 -33.48 10.15
CA LYS A 148 -32.84 -34.25 9.09
C LYS A 148 -32.72 -35.77 9.25
N ALA A 149 -31.96 -36.24 10.21
CA ALA A 149 -31.71 -37.67 10.49
C ALA A 149 -32.56 -38.25 11.62
N ASN A 150 -33.55 -37.49 12.15
CA ASN A 150 -34.53 -37.98 13.15
C ASN A 150 -35.97 -37.95 12.58
#